data_bd7bbf53ed3a24ef6d08b787a7451147
#
_entry.id   bd7bbf53ed3a24ef6d08b787a7451147
#
_cell.length_a   1.000
_cell.length_b   1.000
_cell.length_c   1.000
_cell.angle_alpha   90.00
_cell.angle_beta   90.00
_cell.angle_gamma   90.00
#
_symmetry.space_group_name_H-M   'P 1'
#
loop_
_entity.id
_entity.type
_entity.pdbx_description
1 polymer ?
#
loop_
_entity_poly.entity_id
_entity_poly.type
_entity_poly.pdbx_seq_one_letter_code
_entity_poly.pdbx_strand_id
1 'polypeptide(L)'
;MSFDFRFASMDDIDDLVELERACFALDRLNQRNFNWMLSRANAALIVATSDARLAGYALVLFHRGTSLGRLYSIAVSPVWRGHALGQRLLEEAQACALARNCAWLRLEVRADNSAAIRLYEANGYQRFASVEDYYEDHCEALRYEKRILCEAPAPARQVPYYQQTTEFTCGAACLLMAMSAIDPTRAMTRAEEIQLWREATTIFMTAGHGGCSPQGLALAAWRRGFDVRLEVSHQGSLFLHGVRSTEKKSIMKLVEDGFAQDLAATQVQQVLASSLDVGAALAAGYKPLVLISSYRFTRLKAPHWVIITACDQDFVYLHDPDVDHSKLKRGLDCQHLPVSHQEFLRMTVFGVQRVRAAVMLRSR
;
A
#
# COMPACT_ATOMS: atom_id res chain seq x y z
N MET A 1 -32.84 -0.64 -24.52
CA MET A 1 -32.07 -1.90 -24.45
C MET A 1 -31.77 -2.20 -23.00
N SER A 2 -31.94 -3.43 -22.58
CA SER A 2 -31.63 -3.86 -21.20
C SER A 2 -30.30 -4.58 -21.19
N PHE A 3 -29.49 -4.31 -20.15
CA PHE A 3 -28.26 -5.07 -19.86
C PHE A 3 -28.43 -5.74 -18.50
N ASP A 4 -28.11 -7.02 -18.43
CA ASP A 4 -28.08 -7.79 -17.19
C ASP A 4 -26.64 -7.83 -16.68
N PHE A 5 -26.48 -7.59 -15.35
CA PHE A 5 -25.17 -7.58 -14.68
C PHE A 5 -25.11 -8.77 -13.71
N ARG A 6 -23.97 -9.47 -13.77
CA ARG A 6 -23.69 -10.59 -12.85
C ARG A 6 -22.18 -10.74 -12.65
N PHE A 7 -21.79 -11.52 -11.65
CA PHE A 7 -20.41 -11.98 -11.57
C PHE A 7 -20.11 -12.98 -12.69
N ALA A 8 -18.88 -12.88 -13.22
CA ALA A 8 -18.40 -13.81 -14.22
C ALA A 8 -18.17 -15.22 -13.62
N SER A 9 -18.35 -16.24 -14.44
CA SER A 9 -18.00 -17.63 -14.17
C SER A 9 -16.85 -18.09 -15.05
N MET A 10 -16.40 -19.34 -14.86
CA MET A 10 -15.37 -19.94 -15.73
C MET A 10 -15.85 -20.10 -17.17
N ASP A 11 -17.16 -20.22 -17.37
CA ASP A 11 -17.76 -20.38 -18.70
C ASP A 11 -17.70 -19.10 -19.53
N ASP A 12 -17.48 -17.93 -18.91
CA ASP A 12 -17.37 -16.64 -19.61
C ASP A 12 -15.98 -16.38 -20.20
N ILE A 13 -14.98 -17.23 -19.91
CA ILE A 13 -13.57 -16.92 -20.20
C ILE A 13 -13.32 -16.73 -21.70
N ASP A 14 -13.87 -17.58 -22.53
CA ASP A 14 -13.64 -17.51 -23.98
C ASP A 14 -14.23 -16.21 -24.57
N ASP A 15 -15.44 -15.83 -24.15
CA ASP A 15 -16.09 -14.57 -24.52
C ASP A 15 -15.32 -13.35 -24.01
N LEU A 16 -14.78 -13.42 -22.78
CA LEU A 16 -13.94 -12.36 -22.20
C LEU A 16 -12.65 -12.16 -22.99
N VAL A 17 -11.98 -13.24 -23.40
CA VAL A 17 -10.77 -13.18 -24.24
C VAL A 17 -11.07 -12.61 -25.61
N GLU A 18 -12.22 -12.95 -26.19
CA GLU A 18 -12.66 -12.39 -27.47
C GLU A 18 -12.94 -10.88 -27.34
N LEU A 19 -13.62 -10.48 -26.27
CA LEU A 19 -13.90 -9.07 -25.96
C LEU A 19 -12.62 -8.27 -25.77
N GLU A 20 -11.61 -8.81 -25.05
CA GLU A 20 -10.29 -8.21 -24.90
C GLU A 20 -9.63 -7.92 -26.26
N ARG A 21 -9.66 -8.91 -27.16
CA ARG A 21 -9.12 -8.75 -28.52
C ARG A 21 -9.84 -7.67 -29.33
N ALA A 22 -11.14 -7.52 -29.12
CA ALA A 22 -11.94 -6.51 -29.80
C ALA A 22 -11.75 -5.10 -29.23
N CYS A 23 -11.41 -4.98 -27.93
CA CYS A 23 -11.34 -3.69 -27.24
C CYS A 23 -9.93 -3.10 -27.14
N PHE A 24 -8.89 -3.94 -27.02
CA PHE A 24 -7.53 -3.50 -26.75
C PHE A 24 -6.55 -3.99 -27.81
N ALA A 25 -5.64 -3.12 -28.23
CA ALA A 25 -4.56 -3.46 -29.16
C ALA A 25 -3.37 -4.11 -28.41
N LEU A 26 -3.04 -3.59 -27.23
CA LEU A 26 -1.90 -3.96 -26.38
C LEU A 26 -2.38 -4.26 -24.94
N ASP A 27 -1.51 -4.77 -24.07
CA ASP A 27 -1.75 -5.03 -22.65
C ASP A 27 -3.00 -5.87 -22.35
N ARG A 28 -3.30 -6.84 -23.22
CA ARG A 28 -4.51 -7.66 -23.14
C ARG A 28 -4.44 -8.70 -22.03
N LEU A 29 -5.56 -8.89 -21.36
CA LEU A 29 -5.75 -10.04 -20.49
C LEU A 29 -5.96 -11.29 -21.36
N ASN A 30 -5.22 -12.36 -21.05
CA ASN A 30 -5.34 -13.64 -21.71
C ASN A 30 -6.16 -14.64 -20.86
N GLN A 31 -6.45 -15.81 -21.42
CA GLN A 31 -7.19 -16.88 -20.77
C GLN A 31 -6.59 -17.26 -19.38
N ARG A 32 -5.24 -17.32 -19.27
CA ARG A 32 -4.55 -17.62 -18.00
C ARG A 32 -4.79 -16.53 -16.95
N ASN A 33 -4.81 -15.26 -17.36
CA ASN A 33 -5.10 -14.14 -16.47
C ASN A 33 -6.54 -14.24 -15.96
N PHE A 34 -7.54 -14.44 -16.81
CA PHE A 34 -8.94 -14.58 -16.38
C PHE A 34 -9.15 -15.79 -15.45
N ASN A 35 -8.58 -16.94 -15.81
CA ASN A 35 -8.59 -18.13 -14.95
C ASN A 35 -8.06 -17.81 -13.53
N TRP A 36 -6.92 -17.11 -13.45
CA TRP A 36 -6.33 -16.74 -12.17
C TRP A 36 -7.19 -15.73 -11.41
N MET A 37 -7.76 -14.72 -12.10
CA MET A 37 -8.66 -13.73 -11.49
C MET A 37 -9.91 -14.36 -10.90
N LEU A 38 -10.51 -15.32 -11.59
CA LEU A 38 -11.73 -16.00 -11.12
C LEU A 38 -11.46 -17.01 -10.02
N SER A 39 -10.31 -17.71 -10.03
CA SER A 39 -10.08 -18.85 -9.13
C SER A 39 -9.23 -18.54 -7.90
N ARG A 40 -8.31 -17.57 -7.97
CA ARG A 40 -7.26 -17.37 -6.94
C ARG A 40 -7.08 -15.93 -6.47
N ALA A 41 -7.37 -14.96 -7.32
CA ALA A 41 -7.17 -13.55 -6.99
C ALA A 41 -8.20 -13.05 -5.96
N ASN A 42 -7.81 -12.01 -5.20
CA ASN A 42 -8.75 -11.23 -4.41
C ASN A 42 -9.41 -10.19 -5.32
N ALA A 43 -10.28 -10.66 -6.20
CA ALA A 43 -10.88 -9.90 -7.29
C ALA A 43 -12.40 -10.07 -7.36
N ALA A 44 -13.04 -9.20 -8.12
CA ALA A 44 -14.39 -9.38 -8.63
C ALA A 44 -14.39 -9.03 -10.13
N LEU A 45 -14.91 -9.93 -10.92
CA LEU A 45 -15.12 -9.76 -12.34
C LEU A 45 -16.64 -9.70 -12.60
N ILE A 46 -17.11 -8.55 -13.02
CA ILE A 46 -18.51 -8.27 -13.31
C ILE A 46 -18.68 -8.25 -14.81
N VAL A 47 -19.65 -8.97 -15.34
CA VAL A 47 -19.99 -9.00 -16.77
C VAL A 47 -21.36 -8.36 -17.00
N ALA A 48 -21.47 -7.66 -18.11
CA ALA A 48 -22.73 -7.17 -18.65
C ALA A 48 -23.10 -7.98 -19.89
N THR A 49 -24.33 -8.48 -19.95
CA THR A 49 -24.85 -9.24 -21.10
C THR A 49 -26.09 -8.57 -21.68
N SER A 50 -26.30 -8.74 -22.99
CA SER A 50 -27.52 -8.38 -23.71
C SER A 50 -27.85 -9.52 -24.68
N ASP A 51 -29.07 -10.04 -24.61
CA ASP A 51 -29.51 -11.19 -25.44
C ASP A 51 -28.52 -12.38 -25.34
N ALA A 52 -28.10 -12.71 -24.12
CA ALA A 52 -27.12 -13.75 -23.80
C ALA A 52 -25.69 -13.55 -24.38
N ARG A 53 -25.40 -12.42 -25.01
CA ARG A 53 -24.07 -12.08 -25.52
C ARG A 53 -23.32 -11.15 -24.54
N LEU A 54 -22.02 -11.38 -24.38
CA LEU A 54 -21.17 -10.52 -23.56
C LEU A 54 -21.04 -9.13 -24.21
N ALA A 55 -21.52 -8.10 -23.50
CA ALA A 55 -21.51 -6.72 -23.94
C ALA A 55 -20.36 -5.91 -23.35
N GLY A 56 -19.89 -6.29 -22.18
CA GLY A 56 -18.80 -5.62 -21.48
C GLY A 56 -18.44 -6.29 -20.16
N TYR A 57 -17.35 -5.84 -19.53
CA TYR A 57 -16.98 -6.29 -18.18
C TYR A 57 -16.28 -5.18 -17.39
N ALA A 58 -16.22 -5.35 -16.06
CA ALA A 58 -15.37 -4.60 -15.16
C ALA A 58 -14.65 -5.56 -14.19
N LEU A 59 -13.35 -5.40 -14.03
CA LEU A 59 -12.49 -6.19 -13.14
C LEU A 59 -11.96 -5.30 -12.02
N VAL A 60 -12.32 -5.64 -10.77
CA VAL A 60 -11.86 -4.95 -9.56
C VAL A 60 -10.96 -5.86 -8.75
N LEU A 61 -9.76 -5.39 -8.41
CA LEU A 61 -8.83 -6.04 -7.48
C LEU A 61 -8.97 -5.41 -6.10
N PHE A 62 -8.83 -6.22 -5.05
CA PHE A 62 -8.95 -5.77 -3.67
C PHE A 62 -7.67 -5.98 -2.90
N HIS A 63 -7.28 -4.98 -2.12
CA HIS A 63 -6.13 -5.04 -1.22
C HIS A 63 -6.57 -5.49 0.17
N ARG A 64 -6.03 -6.62 0.62
CA ARG A 64 -6.30 -7.13 1.96
C ARG A 64 -5.78 -6.16 3.02
N GLY A 65 -6.55 -6.00 4.11
CA GLY A 65 -6.18 -5.13 5.23
C GLY A 65 -6.30 -3.63 4.95
N THR A 66 -6.80 -3.26 3.76
CA THR A 66 -7.04 -1.86 3.39
C THR A 66 -8.50 -1.67 2.96
N SER A 67 -8.93 -0.42 2.87
CA SER A 67 -10.24 -0.03 2.31
C SER A 67 -10.09 0.47 0.86
N LEU A 68 -9.16 -0.13 0.09
CA LEU A 68 -8.86 0.22 -1.30
C LEU A 68 -9.26 -0.89 -2.27
N GLY A 69 -10.07 -0.53 -3.27
CA GLY A 69 -10.26 -1.28 -4.50
C GLY A 69 -9.49 -0.66 -5.66
N ARG A 70 -9.14 -1.46 -6.65
CA ARG A 70 -8.53 -1.01 -7.90
C ARG A 70 -9.35 -1.53 -9.07
N LEU A 71 -9.93 -0.63 -9.85
CA LEU A 71 -10.50 -0.97 -11.15
C LEU A 71 -9.33 -1.28 -12.10
N TYR A 72 -9.07 -2.57 -12.27
CA TYR A 72 -7.91 -3.06 -13.03
C TYR A 72 -8.14 -2.99 -14.53
N SER A 73 -9.36 -3.34 -14.97
CA SER A 73 -9.77 -3.26 -16.38
C SER A 73 -11.27 -3.03 -16.49
N ILE A 74 -11.68 -2.31 -17.52
CA ILE A 74 -13.07 -2.14 -17.93
C ILE A 74 -13.14 -2.12 -19.46
N ALA A 75 -14.00 -2.93 -20.03
CA ALA A 75 -14.16 -3.02 -21.47
C ALA A 75 -15.65 -3.02 -21.86
N VAL A 76 -15.95 -2.31 -22.95
CA VAL A 76 -17.26 -2.29 -23.61
C VAL A 76 -17.07 -2.67 -25.07
N SER A 77 -17.75 -3.72 -25.49
CA SER A 77 -17.74 -4.18 -26.87
C SER A 77 -18.04 -3.03 -27.82
N PRO A 78 -17.29 -2.89 -28.94
CA PRO A 78 -17.50 -1.82 -29.91
C PRO A 78 -18.97 -1.67 -30.37
N VAL A 79 -19.69 -2.79 -30.48
CA VAL A 79 -21.11 -2.83 -30.88
C VAL A 79 -22.02 -2.12 -29.87
N TRP A 80 -21.65 -2.11 -28.57
CA TRP A 80 -22.45 -1.56 -27.49
C TRP A 80 -21.96 -0.21 -26.98
N ARG A 81 -20.98 0.42 -27.63
CA ARG A 81 -20.54 1.79 -27.32
C ARG A 81 -21.66 2.80 -27.59
N GLY A 82 -21.65 3.90 -26.86
CA GLY A 82 -22.71 4.93 -26.98
C GLY A 82 -24.00 4.64 -26.22
N HIS A 83 -24.12 3.48 -25.55
CA HIS A 83 -25.31 3.08 -24.77
C HIS A 83 -25.16 3.25 -23.26
N ALA A 84 -24.27 4.12 -22.80
CA ALA A 84 -23.94 4.37 -21.40
C ALA A 84 -23.48 3.10 -20.61
N LEU A 85 -23.13 2.00 -21.31
CA LEU A 85 -22.76 0.74 -20.66
C LEU A 85 -21.47 0.89 -19.82
N GLY A 86 -20.50 1.68 -20.29
CA GLY A 86 -19.27 1.94 -19.52
C GLY A 86 -19.52 2.63 -18.17
N GLN A 87 -20.48 3.56 -18.14
CA GLN A 87 -20.90 4.20 -16.88
C GLN A 87 -21.56 3.18 -15.96
N ARG A 88 -22.49 2.38 -16.44
CA ARG A 88 -23.16 1.35 -15.63
C ARG A 88 -22.19 0.31 -15.08
N LEU A 89 -21.22 -0.14 -15.87
CA LEU A 89 -20.14 -1.04 -15.41
C LEU A 89 -19.28 -0.39 -14.34
N LEU A 90 -19.01 0.92 -14.44
CA LEU A 90 -18.27 1.66 -13.42
C LEU A 90 -19.08 1.79 -12.12
N GLU A 91 -20.39 2.01 -12.20
CA GLU A 91 -21.30 2.04 -11.05
C GLU A 91 -21.38 0.67 -10.37
N GLU A 92 -21.49 -0.42 -11.12
CA GLU A 92 -21.45 -1.79 -10.57
C GLU A 92 -20.10 -2.10 -9.90
N ALA A 93 -18.99 -1.66 -10.49
CA ALA A 93 -17.66 -1.80 -9.88
C ALA A 93 -17.55 -1.04 -8.54
N GLN A 94 -18.12 0.17 -8.45
CA GLN A 94 -18.18 0.96 -7.20
C GLN A 94 -19.07 0.27 -6.17
N ALA A 95 -20.25 -0.19 -6.56
CA ALA A 95 -21.16 -0.91 -5.67
C ALA A 95 -20.53 -2.21 -5.11
N CYS A 96 -19.83 -2.96 -5.99
CA CYS A 96 -19.09 -4.15 -5.60
C CYS A 96 -17.95 -3.83 -4.63
N ALA A 97 -17.23 -2.73 -4.85
CA ALA A 97 -16.15 -2.30 -3.96
C ALA A 97 -16.69 -1.87 -2.58
N LEU A 98 -17.79 -1.13 -2.54
CA LEU A 98 -18.47 -0.74 -1.29
C LEU A 98 -18.96 -1.98 -0.50
N ALA A 99 -19.56 -2.95 -1.17
CA ALA A 99 -20.01 -4.20 -0.55
C ALA A 99 -18.84 -5.01 0.07
N ARG A 100 -17.60 -4.76 -0.37
CA ARG A 100 -16.37 -5.33 0.20
C ARG A 100 -15.63 -4.39 1.17
N ASN A 101 -16.30 -3.39 1.69
CA ASN A 101 -15.77 -2.39 2.64
C ASN A 101 -14.61 -1.56 2.06
N CYS A 102 -14.55 -1.39 0.75
CA CYS A 102 -13.65 -0.41 0.15
C CYS A 102 -14.28 0.98 0.25
N ALA A 103 -13.50 1.95 0.70
CA ALA A 103 -13.89 3.35 0.74
C ALA A 103 -13.37 4.13 -0.46
N TRP A 104 -12.39 3.57 -1.15
CA TRP A 104 -11.70 4.17 -2.29
C TRP A 104 -11.64 3.20 -3.46
N LEU A 105 -11.78 3.75 -4.67
CA LEU A 105 -11.53 3.04 -5.91
C LEU A 105 -10.49 3.82 -6.72
N ARG A 106 -9.42 3.14 -7.15
CA ARG A 106 -8.34 3.68 -7.99
C ARG A 106 -8.32 3.02 -9.34
N LEU A 107 -7.77 3.71 -10.32
CA LEU A 107 -7.57 3.18 -11.67
C LEU A 107 -6.38 3.85 -12.35
N GLU A 108 -5.85 3.19 -13.37
CA GLU A 108 -4.95 3.75 -14.37
C GLU A 108 -5.66 3.79 -15.73
N VAL A 109 -5.42 4.85 -16.48
CA VAL A 109 -5.92 5.02 -17.83
C VAL A 109 -4.82 5.59 -18.72
N ARG A 110 -4.75 5.12 -19.96
CA ARG A 110 -3.82 5.66 -20.95
C ARG A 110 -4.09 7.15 -21.18
N ALA A 111 -3.03 7.94 -21.25
CA ALA A 111 -3.12 9.39 -21.42
C ALA A 111 -3.83 9.78 -22.76
N ASP A 112 -3.77 8.92 -23.75
CA ASP A 112 -4.43 9.10 -25.06
C ASP A 112 -5.89 8.63 -25.10
N ASN A 113 -6.39 7.92 -24.06
CA ASN A 113 -7.77 7.43 -24.00
C ASN A 113 -8.75 8.50 -23.49
N SER A 114 -8.99 9.51 -24.31
CA SER A 114 -9.85 10.66 -23.96
C SER A 114 -11.30 10.25 -23.62
N ALA A 115 -11.80 9.13 -24.15
CA ALA A 115 -13.15 8.66 -23.87
C ALA A 115 -13.26 8.10 -22.44
N ALA A 116 -12.32 7.28 -22.01
CA ALA A 116 -12.28 6.74 -20.66
C ALA A 116 -11.98 7.85 -19.63
N ILE A 117 -11.07 8.77 -19.94
CA ILE A 117 -10.78 9.94 -19.08
C ILE A 117 -12.05 10.74 -18.79
N ARG A 118 -12.80 11.11 -19.85
CA ARG A 118 -14.08 11.82 -19.66
C ARG A 118 -15.08 11.02 -18.84
N LEU A 119 -15.15 9.71 -19.01
CA LEU A 119 -16.02 8.84 -18.23
C LEU A 119 -15.67 8.93 -16.74
N TYR A 120 -14.39 8.81 -16.39
CA TYR A 120 -13.96 8.85 -14.99
C TYR A 120 -14.15 10.23 -14.35
N GLU A 121 -13.77 11.30 -15.03
CA GLU A 121 -13.93 12.67 -14.54
C GLU A 121 -15.42 13.04 -14.35
N ALA A 122 -16.29 12.67 -15.29
CA ALA A 122 -17.74 12.86 -15.18
C ALA A 122 -18.36 12.07 -14.01
N ASN A 123 -17.71 10.99 -13.56
CA ASN A 123 -18.12 10.20 -12.41
C ASN A 123 -17.38 10.58 -11.10
N GLY A 124 -16.71 11.73 -11.05
CA GLY A 124 -16.09 12.30 -9.85
C GLY A 124 -14.74 11.69 -9.48
N TYR A 125 -14.09 10.97 -10.39
CA TYR A 125 -12.71 10.55 -10.18
C TYR A 125 -11.76 11.74 -10.37
N GLN A 126 -10.78 11.86 -9.50
CA GLN A 126 -9.79 12.93 -9.52
C GLN A 126 -8.41 12.38 -9.90
N ARG A 127 -7.76 13.05 -10.83
CA ARG A 127 -6.36 12.74 -11.18
C ARG A 127 -5.45 13.12 -10.02
N PHE A 128 -4.58 12.20 -9.62
CA PHE A 128 -3.63 12.44 -8.52
C PHE A 128 -2.17 12.18 -8.87
N ALA A 129 -1.90 11.46 -9.97
CA ALA A 129 -0.55 11.19 -10.44
C ALA A 129 -0.53 10.81 -11.93
N SER A 130 0.67 10.70 -12.48
CA SER A 130 0.94 10.05 -13.76
C SER A 130 2.18 9.17 -13.65
N VAL A 131 2.32 8.22 -14.56
CA VAL A 131 3.46 7.31 -14.65
C VAL A 131 3.91 7.24 -16.10
N GLU A 132 5.08 7.75 -16.35
CA GLU A 132 5.74 7.62 -17.64
C GLU A 132 6.12 6.17 -17.90
N ASP A 133 6.19 5.76 -19.17
CA ASP A 133 6.66 4.44 -19.59
C ASP A 133 5.87 3.28 -18.94
N TYR A 134 4.55 3.42 -18.87
CA TYR A 134 3.70 2.49 -18.12
C TYR A 134 3.19 1.31 -18.95
N TYR A 135 2.78 1.56 -20.20
CA TYR A 135 2.24 0.59 -21.14
C TYR A 135 3.34 -0.01 -22.02
N GLU A 136 3.08 -1.15 -22.67
CA GLU A 136 4.06 -1.84 -23.52
C GLU A 136 4.63 -0.95 -24.65
N ASP A 137 3.86 0.04 -25.10
CA ASP A 137 4.25 1.04 -26.11
C ASP A 137 4.81 2.33 -25.53
N HIS A 138 5.23 2.31 -24.24
CA HIS A 138 5.79 3.45 -23.50
C HIS A 138 4.79 4.60 -23.27
N CYS A 139 3.50 4.43 -23.55
CA CYS A 139 2.49 5.44 -23.26
C CYS A 139 2.38 5.68 -21.74
N GLU A 140 2.21 6.95 -21.37
CA GLU A 140 1.96 7.38 -19.99
C GLU A 140 0.60 6.86 -19.49
N ALA A 141 0.54 6.47 -18.21
CA ALA A 141 -0.71 6.23 -17.50
C ALA A 141 -1.07 7.42 -16.61
N LEU A 142 -2.29 7.91 -16.73
CA LEU A 142 -2.88 8.83 -15.78
C LEU A 142 -3.53 8.02 -14.65
N ARG A 143 -3.33 8.44 -13.42
CA ARG A 143 -3.86 7.80 -12.23
C ARG A 143 -5.00 8.59 -11.64
N TYR A 144 -6.12 7.92 -11.48
CA TYR A 144 -7.33 8.48 -10.91
C TYR A 144 -7.76 7.75 -9.65
N GLU A 145 -8.39 8.48 -8.72
CA GLU A 145 -9.03 7.89 -7.54
C GLU A 145 -10.35 8.59 -7.23
N LYS A 146 -11.24 7.86 -6.58
CA LYS A 146 -12.49 8.39 -6.03
C LYS A 146 -12.73 7.80 -4.65
N ARG A 147 -13.11 8.65 -3.68
CA ARG A 147 -13.69 8.19 -2.43
C ARG A 147 -15.14 7.81 -2.70
N ILE A 148 -15.46 6.51 -2.61
CA ILE A 148 -16.78 5.98 -2.96
C ILE A 148 -17.72 5.86 -1.75
N LEU A 149 -17.18 5.89 -0.52
CA LEU A 149 -17.95 5.77 0.72
C LEU A 149 -18.71 7.06 1.05
N CYS A 150 -18.11 8.21 0.83
CA CYS A 150 -18.70 9.53 1.09
C CYS A 150 -17.98 10.59 0.28
N GLU A 151 -18.64 11.73 0.06
CA GLU A 151 -18.07 12.90 -0.61
C GLU A 151 -17.21 13.72 0.36
N ALA A 152 -16.00 13.26 0.62
CA ALA A 152 -15.00 14.01 1.38
C ALA A 152 -13.70 14.10 0.59
N PRO A 153 -12.98 15.24 0.64
CA PRO A 153 -11.73 15.40 -0.07
C PRO A 153 -10.68 14.39 0.42
N ALA A 154 -9.83 13.93 -0.50
CA ALA A 154 -8.68 13.12 -0.14
C ALA A 154 -7.70 13.95 0.71
N PRO A 155 -7.12 13.38 1.78
CA PRO A 155 -6.05 14.06 2.50
C PRO A 155 -4.84 14.29 1.59
N ALA A 156 -4.12 15.40 1.85
CA ALA A 156 -2.96 15.77 1.04
C ALA A 156 -1.85 14.70 1.08
N ARG A 157 -1.27 14.40 -0.06
CA ARG A 157 -0.15 13.47 -0.23
C ARG A 157 1.17 14.21 -0.03
N GLN A 158 1.62 14.32 1.21
CA GLN A 158 2.82 15.08 1.58
C GLN A 158 4.08 14.23 1.68
N VAL A 159 3.96 12.90 1.67
CA VAL A 159 5.09 11.98 1.79
C VAL A 159 5.38 11.37 0.43
N PRO A 160 6.60 11.53 -0.12
CA PRO A 160 6.99 10.86 -1.35
C PRO A 160 7.08 9.35 -1.13
N TYR A 161 6.88 8.57 -2.20
CA TYR A 161 6.94 7.12 -2.11
C TYR A 161 8.30 6.59 -2.59
N TYR A 162 8.86 5.64 -1.84
CA TYR A 162 10.04 4.88 -2.20
C TYR A 162 9.78 3.39 -1.97
N GLN A 163 9.95 2.59 -3.02
CA GLN A 163 9.86 1.13 -2.93
C GLN A 163 11.16 0.57 -2.37
N GLN A 164 11.07 -0.28 -1.34
CA GLN A 164 12.24 -0.99 -0.82
C GLN A 164 12.91 -1.83 -1.91
N THR A 165 14.24 -1.89 -1.87
CA THR A 165 15.01 -2.63 -2.89
C THR A 165 15.40 -4.04 -2.48
N THR A 166 15.14 -4.43 -1.23
CA THR A 166 15.36 -5.78 -0.68
C THR A 166 14.23 -6.16 0.28
N GLU A 167 14.06 -7.46 0.55
CA GLU A 167 12.98 -7.99 1.39
C GLU A 167 13.06 -7.58 2.89
N PHE A 168 14.18 -7.01 3.34
CA PHE A 168 14.45 -6.71 4.74
C PHE A 168 14.66 -5.22 5.05
N THR A 169 14.55 -4.34 4.06
CA THR A 169 14.84 -2.90 4.20
C THR A 169 13.61 -2.01 4.39
N CYS A 170 12.44 -2.57 4.76
CA CYS A 170 11.20 -1.80 4.92
C CYS A 170 11.36 -0.62 5.89
N GLY A 171 12.06 -0.78 7.01
CA GLY A 171 12.31 0.29 7.97
C GLY A 171 13.19 1.40 7.39
N ALA A 172 14.25 1.04 6.69
CA ALA A 172 15.14 1.99 6.02
C ALA A 172 14.42 2.76 4.91
N ALA A 173 13.61 2.09 4.10
CA ALA A 173 12.80 2.72 3.05
C ALA A 173 11.77 3.69 3.64
N CYS A 174 11.09 3.32 4.75
CA CYS A 174 10.19 4.23 5.46
C CYS A 174 10.94 5.45 6.01
N LEU A 175 12.15 5.27 6.53
CA LEU A 175 12.96 6.37 7.05
C LEU A 175 13.40 7.32 5.93
N LEU A 176 13.78 6.80 4.74
CA LEU A 176 14.05 7.62 3.55
C LEU A 176 12.85 8.48 3.18
N MET A 177 11.67 7.88 3.08
CA MET A 177 10.43 8.61 2.76
C MET A 177 10.13 9.71 3.78
N ALA A 178 10.29 9.43 5.07
CA ALA A 178 10.06 10.41 6.13
C ALA A 178 11.05 11.58 6.06
N MET A 179 12.35 11.29 5.90
CA MET A 179 13.40 12.31 5.77
C MET A 179 13.19 13.19 4.54
N SER A 180 12.87 12.59 3.38
CA SER A 180 12.59 13.33 2.15
C SER A 180 11.30 14.14 2.23
N ALA A 181 10.29 13.71 2.99
CA ALA A 181 9.07 14.50 3.25
C ALA A 181 9.33 15.75 4.09
N ILE A 182 10.37 15.74 4.93
CA ILE A 182 10.77 16.88 5.79
C ILE A 182 11.75 17.77 5.04
N ASP A 183 12.70 17.17 4.33
CA ASP A 183 13.72 17.85 3.54
C ASP A 183 13.70 17.32 2.10
N PRO A 184 12.96 17.98 1.19
CA PRO A 184 12.83 17.54 -0.20
C PRO A 184 14.14 17.56 -1.02
N THR A 185 15.21 18.14 -0.49
CA THR A 185 16.54 18.13 -1.15
C THR A 185 17.24 16.77 -0.99
N ARG A 186 16.79 15.93 -0.07
CA ARG A 186 17.35 14.60 0.16
C ARG A 186 16.85 13.61 -0.88
N ALA A 187 17.77 13.10 -1.67
CA ALA A 187 17.48 12.04 -2.62
C ALA A 187 17.23 10.70 -1.91
N MET A 188 16.21 9.98 -2.32
CA MET A 188 15.95 8.61 -1.88
C MET A 188 16.73 7.64 -2.79
N THR A 189 17.86 7.12 -2.32
CA THR A 189 18.73 6.25 -3.11
C THR A 189 18.88 4.86 -2.47
N ARG A 190 19.14 3.87 -3.30
CA ARG A 190 19.44 2.50 -2.83
C ARG A 190 20.68 2.47 -1.92
N ALA A 191 21.68 3.29 -2.18
CA ALA A 191 22.88 3.36 -1.36
C ALA A 191 22.56 3.83 0.07
N GLU A 192 21.73 4.87 0.19
CA GLU A 192 21.31 5.39 1.50
C GLU A 192 20.35 4.41 2.20
N GLU A 193 19.46 3.71 1.47
CA GLU A 193 18.61 2.65 2.02
C GLU A 193 19.44 1.53 2.70
N ILE A 194 20.46 1.03 2.01
CA ILE A 194 21.33 -0.02 2.56
C ILE A 194 22.16 0.51 3.72
N GLN A 195 22.63 1.78 3.66
CA GLN A 195 23.35 2.39 4.76
C GLN A 195 22.47 2.52 6.01
N LEU A 196 21.23 2.99 5.87
CA LEU A 196 20.26 3.09 6.98
C LEU A 196 19.96 1.72 7.58
N TRP A 197 19.80 0.71 6.72
CA TRP A 197 19.60 -0.67 7.20
C TRP A 197 20.81 -1.15 8.01
N ARG A 198 22.04 -0.96 7.55
CA ARG A 198 23.27 -1.34 8.29
C ARG A 198 23.35 -0.67 9.64
N GLU A 199 22.92 0.59 9.76
CA GLU A 199 22.93 1.36 11.02
C GLU A 199 21.83 0.93 11.99
N ALA A 200 20.70 0.38 11.49
CA ALA A 200 19.52 0.10 12.28
C ALA A 200 19.19 -1.40 12.44
N THR A 201 19.91 -2.30 11.77
CA THR A 201 19.58 -3.73 11.73
C THR A 201 19.80 -4.43 13.05
N THR A 202 18.91 -5.35 13.41
CA THR A 202 19.10 -6.35 14.48
C THR A 202 20.04 -7.49 14.08
N ILE A 203 20.61 -7.46 12.87
CA ILE A 203 21.48 -8.44 12.20
C ILE A 203 20.74 -9.75 11.84
N PHE A 204 20.00 -10.33 12.77
CA PHE A 204 19.25 -11.57 12.56
C PHE A 204 17.76 -11.40 12.82
N MET A 205 16.99 -12.26 12.17
CA MET A 205 15.60 -12.59 12.48
C MET A 205 15.42 -14.10 12.52
N THR A 206 14.19 -14.57 12.71
CA THR A 206 13.85 -16.00 12.77
C THR A 206 14.35 -16.76 11.53
N ALA A 207 14.24 -16.12 10.36
CA ALA A 207 14.79 -16.63 9.10
C ALA A 207 15.37 -15.47 8.29
N GLY A 208 16.63 -15.60 7.84
CA GLY A 208 17.27 -14.61 6.98
C GLY A 208 17.89 -13.41 7.70
N HIS A 209 17.99 -12.29 6.97
CA HIS A 209 18.56 -11.04 7.46
C HIS A 209 17.62 -10.35 8.46
N GLY A 210 18.19 -9.63 9.42
CA GLY A 210 17.46 -8.83 10.38
C GLY A 210 16.82 -7.61 9.71
N GLY A 211 15.59 -7.28 10.15
CA GLY A 211 14.99 -5.99 9.88
C GLY A 211 15.59 -4.88 10.75
N CYS A 212 15.02 -3.69 10.67
CA CYS A 212 15.46 -2.56 11.48
C CYS A 212 14.81 -2.57 12.87
N SER A 213 15.64 -2.34 13.91
CA SER A 213 15.20 -2.04 15.26
C SER A 213 14.57 -0.64 15.34
N PRO A 214 13.53 -0.43 16.18
CA PRO A 214 13.02 0.91 16.44
C PRO A 214 14.09 1.86 16.99
N GLN A 215 14.94 1.36 17.88
CA GLN A 215 16.04 2.11 18.48
C GLN A 215 17.09 2.48 17.42
N GLY A 216 17.45 1.53 16.55
CA GLY A 216 18.40 1.78 15.48
C GLY A 216 17.87 2.80 14.46
N LEU A 217 16.58 2.73 14.08
CA LEU A 217 15.96 3.73 13.21
C LEU A 217 15.92 5.12 13.85
N ALA A 218 15.61 5.20 15.15
CA ALA A 218 15.59 6.46 15.88
C ALA A 218 17.00 7.09 15.92
N LEU A 219 18.04 6.30 16.19
CA LEU A 219 19.43 6.75 16.16
C LEU A 219 19.86 7.21 14.77
N ALA A 220 19.53 6.46 13.74
CA ALA A 220 19.88 6.80 12.35
C ALA A 220 19.24 8.13 11.92
N ALA A 221 18.00 8.39 12.32
CA ALA A 221 17.32 9.66 12.09
C ALA A 221 17.95 10.81 12.90
N TRP A 222 18.22 10.59 14.19
CA TRP A 222 18.80 11.61 15.07
C TRP A 222 20.21 12.02 14.61
N ARG A 223 21.06 11.07 14.20
CA ARG A 223 22.40 11.33 13.65
C ARG A 223 22.36 12.17 12.37
N ARG A 224 21.24 12.15 11.65
CA ARG A 224 21.02 12.97 10.44
C ARG A 224 20.38 14.33 10.72
N GLY A 225 20.24 14.70 11.99
CA GLY A 225 19.83 16.05 12.41
C GLY A 225 18.34 16.24 12.61
N PHE A 226 17.53 15.17 12.66
CA PHE A 226 16.10 15.29 12.93
C PHE A 226 15.78 15.32 14.41
N ASP A 227 14.66 15.98 14.79
CA ASP A 227 14.03 15.81 16.09
C ASP A 227 13.27 14.47 16.07
N VAL A 228 13.58 13.59 17.05
CA VAL A 228 13.09 12.21 17.05
C VAL A 228 12.41 11.87 18.35
N ARG A 229 11.22 11.24 18.22
CA ARG A 229 10.47 10.61 19.30
C ARG A 229 10.32 9.12 19.02
N LEU A 230 10.73 8.29 19.95
CA LEU A 230 10.60 6.83 19.93
C LEU A 230 9.49 6.41 20.90
N GLU A 231 8.45 5.79 20.39
CA GLU A 231 7.39 5.19 21.22
C GLU A 231 7.44 3.66 21.12
N VAL A 232 7.50 3.00 22.29
CA VAL A 232 7.50 1.54 22.40
C VAL A 232 6.57 1.08 23.51
N SER A 233 5.96 -0.10 23.38
CA SER A 233 5.08 -0.65 24.42
C SER A 233 5.81 -1.35 25.54
N HIS A 234 7.10 -1.69 25.35
CA HIS A 234 7.93 -2.40 26.32
C HIS A 234 9.35 -1.84 26.27
N GLN A 235 10.03 -1.89 27.42
CA GLN A 235 11.46 -1.64 27.47
C GLN A 235 12.24 -2.91 27.11
N GLY A 236 13.41 -2.74 26.47
CA GLY A 236 14.31 -3.85 26.10
C GLY A 236 14.06 -4.39 24.69
N SER A 237 14.60 -5.57 24.43
CA SER A 237 14.66 -6.18 23.10
C SER A 237 13.32 -6.70 22.62
N LEU A 238 12.81 -6.13 21.54
CA LEU A 238 11.44 -6.40 21.05
C LEU A 238 11.29 -7.68 20.23
N PHE A 239 12.37 -8.21 19.64
CA PHE A 239 12.29 -9.30 18.65
C PHE A 239 12.93 -10.62 19.09
N LEU A 240 13.50 -10.72 20.29
CA LEU A 240 14.24 -11.90 20.75
C LEU A 240 13.39 -13.17 20.87
N HIS A 241 12.10 -13.03 21.20
CA HIS A 241 11.22 -14.19 21.46
C HIS A 241 10.99 -15.09 20.24
N GLY A 242 11.05 -14.53 19.04
CA GLY A 242 10.87 -15.28 17.80
C GLY A 242 12.09 -16.10 17.37
N VAL A 243 13.27 -15.81 17.91
CA VAL A 243 14.53 -16.43 17.49
C VAL A 243 14.81 -17.67 18.35
N ARG A 244 15.09 -18.81 17.69
CA ARG A 244 15.33 -20.09 18.39
C ARG A 244 16.80 -20.29 18.78
N SER A 245 17.76 -19.84 17.95
CA SER A 245 19.20 -20.01 18.19
C SER A 245 19.67 -19.13 19.35
N THR A 246 20.31 -19.75 20.34
CA THR A 246 20.90 -19.05 21.50
C THR A 246 22.00 -18.08 21.07
N GLU A 247 22.83 -18.48 20.11
CA GLU A 247 23.88 -17.63 19.56
C GLU A 247 23.31 -16.39 18.88
N LYS A 248 22.29 -16.53 18.01
CA LYS A 248 21.63 -15.39 17.38
C LYS A 248 20.98 -14.47 18.40
N LYS A 249 20.37 -15.03 19.46
CA LYS A 249 19.80 -14.22 20.57
C LYS A 249 20.85 -13.40 21.28
N SER A 250 22.02 -13.98 21.57
CA SER A 250 23.09 -13.26 22.26
C SER A 250 23.63 -12.09 21.43
N ILE A 251 23.81 -12.30 20.11
CA ILE A 251 24.24 -11.26 19.17
C ILE A 251 23.19 -10.15 19.08
N MET A 252 21.91 -10.51 18.88
CA MET A 252 20.82 -9.54 18.83
C MET A 252 20.73 -8.72 20.11
N LYS A 253 20.90 -9.36 21.27
CA LYS A 253 20.91 -8.67 22.55
C LYS A 253 22.05 -7.66 22.66
N LEU A 254 23.26 -8.04 22.25
CA LEU A 254 24.42 -7.11 22.23
C LEU A 254 24.15 -5.89 21.34
N VAL A 255 23.55 -6.10 20.17
CA VAL A 255 23.19 -5.01 19.25
C VAL A 255 22.14 -4.08 19.88
N GLU A 256 21.10 -4.64 20.49
CA GLU A 256 20.03 -3.87 21.13
C GLU A 256 20.51 -3.12 22.37
N ASP A 257 21.37 -3.76 23.20
CA ASP A 257 22.01 -3.11 24.35
C ASP A 257 22.90 -1.93 23.89
N GLY A 258 23.62 -2.09 22.77
CA GLY A 258 24.38 -1.00 22.13
C GLY A 258 23.48 0.16 21.67
N PHE A 259 22.37 -0.13 21.00
CA PHE A 259 21.40 0.90 20.64
C PHE A 259 20.83 1.63 21.87
N ALA A 260 20.54 0.90 22.96
CA ALA A 260 20.04 1.50 24.18
C ALA A 260 21.08 2.45 24.83
N GLN A 261 22.36 2.06 24.84
CA GLN A 261 23.46 2.90 25.31
C GLN A 261 23.63 4.17 24.46
N ASP A 262 23.64 4.00 23.14
CA ASP A 262 23.75 5.13 22.22
C ASP A 262 22.57 6.11 22.39
N LEU A 263 21.33 5.59 22.51
CA LEU A 263 20.14 6.41 22.72
C LEU A 263 20.20 7.21 24.03
N ALA A 264 20.74 6.64 25.10
CA ALA A 264 20.89 7.32 26.39
C ALA A 264 21.81 8.55 26.28
N ALA A 265 22.71 8.58 25.31
CA ALA A 265 23.61 9.71 25.05
C ALA A 265 22.97 10.77 24.10
N THR A 266 21.71 10.58 23.66
CA THR A 266 21.02 11.46 22.71
C THR A 266 19.90 12.27 23.38
N GLN A 267 19.32 13.20 22.62
CA GLN A 267 18.10 13.94 22.97
C GLN A 267 16.84 13.29 22.39
N VAL A 268 16.90 12.03 21.93
CA VAL A 268 15.73 11.29 21.45
C VAL A 268 14.73 11.12 22.58
N GLN A 269 13.52 11.62 22.40
CA GLN A 269 12.45 11.44 23.35
C GLN A 269 11.96 9.99 23.33
N GLN A 270 12.23 9.25 24.40
CA GLN A 270 11.75 7.87 24.55
C GLN A 270 10.48 7.84 25.39
N VAL A 271 9.41 7.24 24.85
CA VAL A 271 8.10 7.16 25.50
C VAL A 271 7.64 5.71 25.57
N LEU A 272 7.24 5.29 26.78
CA LEU A 272 6.56 4.01 26.96
C LEU A 272 5.06 4.22 26.70
N ALA A 273 4.54 3.70 25.60
CA ALA A 273 3.18 3.95 25.14
C ALA A 273 2.38 2.65 24.99
N SER A 274 1.22 2.58 25.63
CA SER A 274 0.27 1.45 25.48
C SER A 274 -0.52 1.52 24.18
N SER A 275 -0.64 2.70 23.58
CA SER A 275 -1.29 2.96 22.28
C SER A 275 -0.50 3.99 21.50
N LEU A 276 -0.65 3.98 20.18
CA LEU A 276 -0.02 4.93 19.26
C LEU A 276 -1.10 5.91 18.74
N ASP A 277 -0.91 7.20 19.00
CA ASP A 277 -1.76 8.27 18.45
C ASP A 277 -1.05 8.92 17.25
N VAL A 278 -1.22 8.30 16.08
CA VAL A 278 -0.59 8.79 14.84
C VAL A 278 -1.24 10.10 14.35
N GLY A 279 -2.51 10.34 14.69
CA GLY A 279 -3.20 11.59 14.34
C GLY A 279 -2.60 12.77 15.08
N ALA A 280 -2.43 12.68 16.39
CA ALA A 280 -1.77 13.71 17.20
C ALA A 280 -0.30 13.91 16.77
N ALA A 281 0.42 12.83 16.43
CA ALA A 281 1.79 12.94 15.94
C ALA A 281 1.87 13.72 14.61
N LEU A 282 1.00 13.41 13.65
CA LEU A 282 0.93 14.16 12.38
C LEU A 282 0.57 15.63 12.60
N ALA A 283 -0.39 15.92 13.48
CA ALA A 283 -0.78 17.30 13.84
C ALA A 283 0.39 18.08 14.48
N ALA A 284 1.27 17.39 15.22
CA ALA A 284 2.50 17.96 15.79
C ALA A 284 3.66 18.06 14.78
N GLY A 285 3.41 17.80 13.49
CA GLY A 285 4.40 17.90 12.41
C GLY A 285 5.32 16.69 12.26
N TYR A 286 5.14 15.63 13.05
CA TYR A 286 5.93 14.42 12.90
C TYR A 286 5.55 13.61 11.65
N LYS A 287 6.51 12.83 11.14
CA LYS A 287 6.33 11.78 10.14
C LYS A 287 6.49 10.42 10.83
N PRO A 288 5.39 9.74 11.18
CA PRO A 288 5.45 8.50 11.95
C PRO A 288 5.78 7.29 11.08
N LEU A 289 6.83 6.56 11.43
CA LEU A 289 7.07 5.19 11.00
C LEU A 289 6.46 4.25 12.05
N VAL A 290 5.65 3.29 11.64
CA VAL A 290 4.96 2.39 12.57
C VAL A 290 5.27 0.95 12.24
N LEU A 291 5.63 0.19 13.28
CA LEU A 291 5.78 -1.25 13.19
C LEU A 291 4.40 -1.91 13.17
N ILE A 292 4.15 -2.72 12.15
CA ILE A 292 2.92 -3.49 12.01
C ILE A 292 3.19 -4.99 11.86
N SER A 293 2.17 -5.80 12.08
CA SER A 293 2.14 -7.18 11.61
C SER A 293 1.72 -7.21 10.16
N SER A 294 2.56 -7.74 9.27
CA SER A 294 2.21 -7.89 7.85
C SER A 294 1.07 -8.89 7.58
N TYR A 295 0.61 -9.62 8.62
CA TYR A 295 -0.39 -10.68 8.48
C TYR A 295 -1.68 -10.25 7.76
N ARG A 296 -2.11 -9.01 7.97
CA ARG A 296 -3.32 -8.48 7.31
C ARG A 296 -3.12 -8.27 5.81
N PHE A 297 -1.92 -7.91 5.40
CA PHE A 297 -1.56 -7.71 3.99
C PHE A 297 -1.19 -9.01 3.27
N THR A 298 -0.36 -9.85 3.91
CA THR A 298 0.32 -10.97 3.24
C THR A 298 -0.07 -12.35 3.76
N ARG A 299 -0.77 -12.45 4.91
CA ARG A 299 -1.00 -13.67 5.68
C ARG A 299 0.27 -14.26 6.33
N LEU A 300 1.39 -13.58 6.24
CA LEU A 300 2.64 -13.93 6.92
C LEU A 300 2.75 -13.14 8.22
N LYS A 301 3.08 -13.81 9.31
CA LYS A 301 3.29 -13.16 10.63
C LYS A 301 4.72 -12.63 10.72
N ALA A 302 5.02 -11.57 10.00
CA ALA A 302 6.31 -10.91 10.05
C ALA A 302 6.17 -9.47 10.55
N PRO A 303 7.15 -8.93 11.29
CA PRO A 303 7.21 -7.50 11.59
C PRO A 303 7.47 -6.74 10.30
N HIS A 304 6.80 -5.62 10.12
CA HIS A 304 6.92 -4.82 8.91
C HIS A 304 6.78 -3.33 9.25
N TRP A 305 7.61 -2.50 8.65
CA TRP A 305 7.54 -1.06 8.81
C TRP A 305 6.74 -0.42 7.71
N VAL A 306 5.88 0.51 8.10
CA VAL A 306 5.13 1.38 7.18
C VAL A 306 5.27 2.83 7.65
N ILE A 307 5.13 3.78 6.73
CA ILE A 307 5.09 5.20 7.08
C ILE A 307 3.67 5.73 6.98
N ILE A 308 3.24 6.47 8.01
CA ILE A 308 1.93 7.11 8.01
C ILE A 308 2.00 8.41 7.23
N THR A 309 1.10 8.56 6.28
CA THR A 309 1.09 9.70 5.35
C THR A 309 0.00 10.72 5.63
N ALA A 310 -1.11 10.27 6.23
CA ALA A 310 -2.22 11.12 6.67
C ALA A 310 -3.12 10.36 7.65
N CYS A 311 -4.03 11.09 8.29
CA CYS A 311 -5.07 10.54 9.15
C CYS A 311 -6.31 11.45 9.05
N ASP A 312 -7.49 10.86 8.90
CA ASP A 312 -8.77 11.55 8.98
C ASP A 312 -9.71 10.84 9.98
N GLN A 313 -10.99 11.19 10.00
CA GLN A 313 -11.96 10.61 10.94
C GLN A 313 -12.20 9.12 10.73
N ASP A 314 -12.06 8.63 9.49
CA ASP A 314 -12.40 7.25 9.10
C ASP A 314 -11.16 6.37 8.93
N PHE A 315 -10.03 6.95 8.48
CA PHE A 315 -8.87 6.20 8.01
C PHE A 315 -7.54 6.76 8.49
N VAL A 316 -6.60 5.85 8.68
CA VAL A 316 -5.17 6.10 8.69
C VAL A 316 -4.64 5.76 7.29
N TYR A 317 -3.91 6.68 6.67
CA TYR A 317 -3.29 6.48 5.35
C TYR A 317 -1.81 6.16 5.53
N LEU A 318 -1.32 5.18 4.79
CA LEU A 318 0.06 4.76 4.92
C LEU A 318 0.70 4.40 3.57
N HIS A 319 2.02 4.47 3.50
CA HIS A 319 2.80 3.83 2.46
C HIS A 319 3.34 2.49 2.96
N ASP A 320 3.17 1.46 2.13
CA ASP A 320 3.83 0.17 2.29
C ASP A 320 5.02 0.14 1.31
N PRO A 321 6.28 0.08 1.79
CA PRO A 321 7.43 0.04 0.89
C PRO A 321 7.58 -1.30 0.15
N ASP A 322 6.86 -2.36 0.56
CA ASP A 322 6.94 -3.70 -0.02
C ASP A 322 5.94 -3.90 -1.17
N VAL A 323 6.46 -4.02 -2.38
CA VAL A 323 5.66 -4.29 -3.60
C VAL A 323 5.79 -5.75 -3.98
N ASP A 324 4.79 -6.55 -3.67
CA ASP A 324 4.72 -7.96 -4.05
C ASP A 324 4.25 -8.11 -5.52
N HIS A 325 5.20 -8.06 -6.44
CA HIS A 325 4.94 -8.21 -7.88
C HIS A 325 4.31 -9.57 -8.24
N SER A 326 4.53 -10.60 -7.43
CA SER A 326 3.94 -11.94 -7.67
C SER A 326 2.41 -11.95 -7.53
N LYS A 327 1.87 -10.95 -6.83
CA LYS A 327 0.42 -10.75 -6.61
C LYS A 327 -0.18 -9.64 -7.46
N LEU A 328 0.45 -9.28 -8.57
CA LEU A 328 0.05 -8.18 -9.46
C LEU A 328 -0.01 -6.82 -8.76
N LYS A 329 0.66 -6.67 -7.61
CA LYS A 329 0.83 -5.39 -6.96
C LYS A 329 1.82 -4.53 -7.75
N ARG A 330 1.51 -3.26 -7.86
CA ARG A 330 2.40 -2.22 -8.38
C ARG A 330 2.65 -1.18 -7.30
N GLY A 331 3.66 -0.35 -7.47
CA GLY A 331 3.97 0.70 -6.49
C GLY A 331 2.76 1.60 -6.13
N LEU A 332 1.82 1.80 -7.08
CA LEU A 332 0.57 2.51 -6.80
C LEU A 332 -0.27 1.84 -5.71
N ASP A 333 -0.34 0.53 -5.74
CA ASP A 333 -1.14 -0.27 -4.80
C ASP A 333 -0.55 -0.26 -3.38
N CYS A 334 0.61 0.36 -3.20
CA CYS A 334 1.33 0.47 -1.94
C CYS A 334 1.42 1.91 -1.42
N GLN A 335 0.84 2.87 -2.15
CA GLN A 335 0.91 4.29 -1.83
C GLN A 335 -0.39 4.81 -1.21
N HIS A 336 -0.27 5.55 -0.11
CA HIS A 336 -1.37 6.25 0.54
C HIS A 336 -2.60 5.36 0.71
N LEU A 337 -2.35 4.18 1.28
CA LEU A 337 -3.34 3.13 1.49
C LEU A 337 -4.30 3.53 2.60
N PRO A 338 -5.61 3.62 2.36
CA PRO A 338 -6.58 3.85 3.41
C PRO A 338 -6.79 2.57 4.24
N VAL A 339 -6.54 2.65 5.54
CA VAL A 339 -6.78 1.58 6.50
C VAL A 339 -7.70 2.12 7.58
N SER A 340 -8.83 1.46 7.86
CA SER A 340 -9.73 1.91 8.91
C SER A 340 -9.00 1.94 10.27
N HIS A 341 -9.37 2.87 11.16
CA HIS A 341 -8.75 2.98 12.49
C HIS A 341 -8.77 1.64 13.25
N GLN A 342 -9.88 0.91 13.19
CA GLN A 342 -10.00 -0.39 13.86
C GLN A 342 -8.99 -1.42 13.30
N GLU A 343 -8.84 -1.48 11.98
CA GLU A 343 -7.89 -2.41 11.35
C GLU A 343 -6.45 -1.99 11.61
N PHE A 344 -6.15 -0.69 11.56
CA PHE A 344 -4.83 -0.15 11.89
C PHE A 344 -4.42 -0.53 13.33
N LEU A 345 -5.30 -0.33 14.31
CA LEU A 345 -5.03 -0.73 15.69
C LEU A 345 -4.72 -2.22 15.85
N ARG A 346 -5.36 -3.07 15.05
CA ARG A 346 -5.07 -4.51 15.02
C ARG A 346 -3.70 -4.81 14.40
N MET A 347 -3.32 -4.05 13.37
CA MET A 347 -2.04 -4.23 12.68
C MET A 347 -0.86 -3.77 13.53
N THR A 348 -1.01 -2.73 14.36
CA THR A 348 0.08 -2.19 15.20
C THR A 348 0.50 -3.11 16.34
N VAL A 349 -0.11 -4.26 16.50
CA VAL A 349 0.23 -5.24 17.54
C VAL A 349 0.96 -6.42 16.94
N PHE A 350 2.24 -6.59 17.32
CA PHE A 350 3.07 -7.66 16.80
C PHE A 350 3.47 -8.68 17.87
N GLY A 351 3.46 -9.96 17.47
CA GLY A 351 3.96 -11.09 18.25
C GLY A 351 3.15 -11.42 19.52
N VAL A 352 3.63 -12.43 20.26
CA VAL A 352 2.97 -12.93 21.48
C VAL A 352 2.98 -11.88 22.60
N GLN A 353 4.04 -11.08 22.67
CA GLN A 353 4.18 -9.99 23.65
C GLN A 353 3.36 -8.74 23.28
N ARG A 354 2.62 -8.76 22.17
CA ARG A 354 1.79 -7.63 21.73
C ARG A 354 2.57 -6.32 21.60
N VAL A 355 3.79 -6.42 21.06
CA VAL A 355 4.71 -5.29 20.89
C VAL A 355 4.09 -4.22 19.99
N ARG A 356 4.25 -2.96 20.38
CA ARG A 356 4.00 -1.78 19.53
C ARG A 356 5.27 -0.96 19.50
N ALA A 357 5.57 -0.39 18.32
CA ALA A 357 6.68 0.55 18.19
C ALA A 357 6.38 1.57 17.08
N ALA A 358 6.77 2.80 17.31
CA ALA A 358 6.77 3.87 16.32
C ALA A 358 8.02 4.73 16.48
N VAL A 359 8.57 5.16 15.36
CA VAL A 359 9.64 6.15 15.25
C VAL A 359 9.07 7.36 14.53
N MET A 360 9.08 8.50 15.20
CA MET A 360 8.48 9.73 14.70
C MET A 360 9.57 10.78 14.54
N LEU A 361 9.67 11.38 13.38
CA LEU A 361 10.67 12.41 13.12
C LEU A 361 10.05 13.66 12.51
N ARG A 362 10.65 14.84 12.83
CA ARG A 362 10.33 16.14 12.25
C ARG A 362 11.58 17.00 12.12
N SER A 363 11.47 18.16 11.51
CA SER A 363 12.55 19.16 11.51
C SER A 363 12.92 19.55 12.95
N ARG A 364 14.22 19.75 13.20
CA ARG A 364 14.72 20.39 14.44
C ARG A 364 14.41 21.87 14.47
#